data_6eb4665c375c689193be25e907024cc0
#
_entry.id   6eb4665c375c689193be25e907024cc0
#
_cell.length_a   1.000
_cell.length_b   1.000
_cell.length_c   1.000
_cell.angle_alpha   90.00
_cell.angle_beta   90.00
_cell.angle_gamma   90.00
#
_symmetry.space_group_name_H-M   'P 1'
#
loop_
_entity.id
_entity.type
_entity.pdbx_description
1 polymer ?
#
loop_
_entity_poly.entity_id
_entity_poly.type
_entity_poly.pdbx_seq_one_letter_code
_entity_poly.pdbx_strand_id
1 'polypeptide(L)'
;INQFMSTFSNKRTDEYGGTLENRMRFALEVVDAVRAAVGPDYPILFRFNTCDYVEGGIELPEAIVMAKMLEEAGVDALHCTQGMFASKQAIIAPGFIPVMHYAENAAAIKRSVKIPVLAVGRYNDIYMSEAMLRDEKADFIVMARASLADPELPNKAKAGKTQEIIHCIGCNQGCTGETAVGNRVNCIANPHTCRETEYDLSIVAEPKKVFVAGAGVAGL
;
A
#
# COMPACT_ATOMS: atom_id res chain seq x y z
N ILE A 1 -10.89 -10.77 -5.62
CA ILE A 1 -10.51 -10.95 -7.04
C ILE A 1 -9.18 -11.69 -7.14
N ASN A 2 -8.10 -11.26 -6.47
CA ASN A 2 -6.76 -11.88 -6.56
C ASN A 2 -6.74 -13.40 -6.35
N GLN A 3 -7.65 -13.95 -5.54
CA GLN A 3 -7.76 -15.40 -5.32
C GLN A 3 -8.16 -16.18 -6.58
N PHE A 4 -8.83 -15.55 -7.55
CA PHE A 4 -9.10 -16.15 -8.86
C PHE A 4 -7.86 -16.09 -9.76
N MET A 5 -7.06 -15.03 -9.66
CA MET A 5 -5.91 -14.77 -10.51
C MET A 5 -4.72 -15.67 -10.18
N SER A 6 -4.49 -16.01 -8.91
CA SER A 6 -3.36 -16.78 -8.41
C SER A 6 -3.58 -18.29 -8.52
N THR A 7 -2.65 -19.02 -9.12
CA THR A 7 -2.67 -20.50 -9.19
C THR A 7 -2.48 -21.14 -7.82
N PHE A 8 -1.92 -20.42 -6.84
CA PHE A 8 -1.82 -20.89 -5.46
C PHE A 8 -3.20 -21.06 -4.82
N SER A 9 -4.11 -20.10 -5.01
CA SER A 9 -5.45 -20.10 -4.42
C SER A 9 -6.53 -20.66 -5.35
N ASN A 10 -6.40 -20.46 -6.66
CA ASN A 10 -7.37 -20.91 -7.65
C ASN A 10 -7.05 -22.33 -8.14
N LYS A 11 -7.80 -23.31 -7.63
CA LYS A 11 -7.71 -24.74 -8.01
C LYS A 11 -8.90 -25.18 -8.87
N ARG A 12 -9.65 -24.23 -9.46
CA ARG A 12 -10.80 -24.52 -10.32
C ARG A 12 -10.34 -25.16 -11.62
N THR A 13 -11.21 -25.98 -12.20
CA THR A 13 -11.00 -26.68 -13.47
C THR A 13 -12.01 -26.30 -14.54
N ASP A 14 -12.85 -25.30 -14.25
CA ASP A 14 -13.82 -24.71 -15.17
C ASP A 14 -13.24 -23.48 -15.88
N GLU A 15 -14.09 -22.69 -16.54
CA GLU A 15 -13.75 -21.50 -17.31
C GLU A 15 -13.15 -20.35 -16.48
N TYR A 16 -13.09 -20.47 -15.15
CA TYR A 16 -12.48 -19.51 -14.23
C TYR A 16 -11.16 -20.02 -13.63
N GLY A 17 -10.62 -21.16 -14.08
CA GLY A 17 -9.41 -21.76 -13.55
C GLY A 17 -8.49 -22.32 -14.62
N GLY A 18 -7.31 -22.79 -14.22
CA GLY A 18 -6.30 -23.34 -15.10
C GLY A 18 -5.45 -22.28 -15.81
N THR A 19 -5.71 -21.98 -17.08
CA THR A 19 -4.92 -21.02 -17.86
C THR A 19 -5.00 -19.61 -17.32
N LEU A 20 -4.05 -18.74 -17.68
CA LEU A 20 -4.05 -17.35 -17.26
C LEU A 20 -5.33 -16.61 -17.71
N GLU A 21 -5.75 -16.84 -18.95
CA GLU A 21 -6.96 -16.24 -19.50
C GLU A 21 -8.20 -16.58 -18.67
N ASN A 22 -8.34 -17.85 -18.29
CA ASN A 22 -9.45 -18.31 -17.46
C ASN A 22 -9.38 -17.71 -16.06
N ARG A 23 -8.19 -17.63 -15.44
CA ARG A 23 -8.01 -17.05 -14.13
C ARG A 23 -8.26 -15.53 -14.11
N MET A 24 -7.98 -14.84 -15.21
CA MET A 24 -8.27 -13.42 -15.39
C MET A 24 -9.73 -13.12 -15.70
N ARG A 25 -10.50 -14.09 -16.23
CA ARG A 25 -11.90 -13.91 -16.66
C ARG A 25 -12.74 -13.18 -15.63
N PHE A 26 -12.75 -13.63 -14.38
CA PHE A 26 -13.53 -12.99 -13.33
C PHE A 26 -13.09 -11.54 -13.05
N ALA A 27 -11.80 -11.27 -13.10
CA ALA A 27 -11.29 -9.91 -12.91
C ALA A 27 -11.75 -8.98 -14.04
N LEU A 28 -11.70 -9.44 -15.28
CA LEU A 28 -12.12 -8.69 -16.47
C LEU A 28 -13.64 -8.46 -16.48
N GLU A 29 -14.44 -9.46 -16.15
CA GLU A 29 -15.90 -9.33 -16.00
C GLU A 29 -16.27 -8.29 -14.93
N VAL A 30 -15.53 -8.23 -13.82
CA VAL A 30 -15.73 -7.19 -12.80
C VAL A 30 -15.37 -5.81 -13.34
N VAL A 31 -14.29 -5.66 -14.10
CA VAL A 31 -13.91 -4.38 -14.73
C VAL A 31 -15.01 -3.92 -15.70
N ASP A 32 -15.49 -4.82 -16.55
CA ASP A 32 -16.55 -4.52 -17.53
C ASP A 32 -17.86 -4.10 -16.83
N ALA A 33 -18.25 -4.84 -15.79
CA ALA A 33 -19.47 -4.53 -15.02
C ALA A 33 -19.36 -3.17 -14.31
N VAL A 34 -18.19 -2.86 -13.72
CA VAL A 34 -17.95 -1.56 -13.08
C VAL A 34 -17.97 -0.45 -14.13
N ARG A 35 -17.28 -0.62 -15.26
CA ARG A 35 -17.25 0.36 -16.35
C ARG A 35 -18.66 0.63 -16.90
N ALA A 36 -19.46 -0.40 -17.09
CA ALA A 36 -20.86 -0.26 -17.51
C ALA A 36 -21.72 0.52 -16.50
N ALA A 37 -21.44 0.35 -15.21
CA ALA A 37 -22.19 1.01 -14.14
C ALA A 37 -21.81 2.49 -13.95
N VAL A 38 -20.51 2.83 -14.05
CA VAL A 38 -20.00 4.17 -13.74
C VAL A 38 -19.82 5.06 -14.98
N GLY A 39 -19.88 4.49 -16.19
CA GLY A 39 -19.67 5.20 -17.44
C GLY A 39 -18.19 5.36 -17.86
N PRO A 40 -17.95 5.97 -19.03
CA PRO A 40 -16.61 6.01 -19.64
C PRO A 40 -15.63 6.95 -18.91
N ASP A 41 -16.12 7.98 -18.25
CA ASP A 41 -15.28 9.07 -17.72
C ASP A 41 -14.92 8.88 -16.25
N TYR A 42 -15.48 7.87 -15.58
CA TYR A 42 -15.18 7.62 -14.16
C TYR A 42 -13.92 6.76 -14.03
N PRO A 43 -12.88 7.22 -13.29
CA PRO A 43 -11.63 6.48 -13.21
C PRO A 43 -11.77 5.17 -12.44
N ILE A 44 -11.29 4.08 -13.03
CA ILE A 44 -11.22 2.75 -12.43
C ILE A 44 -9.76 2.43 -12.10
N LEU A 45 -9.45 2.32 -10.81
CA LEU A 45 -8.15 1.87 -10.33
C LEU A 45 -8.23 0.39 -9.94
N PHE A 46 -7.38 -0.44 -10.52
CA PHE A 46 -7.33 -1.87 -10.19
C PHE A 46 -6.11 -2.19 -9.33
N ARG A 47 -6.36 -2.76 -8.14
CA ARG A 47 -5.29 -3.23 -7.26
C ARG A 47 -5.08 -4.72 -7.42
N PHE A 48 -3.84 -5.13 -7.70
CA PHE A 48 -3.47 -6.53 -7.89
C PHE A 48 -2.06 -6.83 -7.36
N ASN A 49 -1.77 -8.11 -7.14
CA ASN A 49 -0.44 -8.55 -6.74
C ASN A 49 0.49 -8.66 -7.93
N THR A 50 1.69 -8.10 -7.78
CA THR A 50 2.79 -8.27 -8.73
C THR A 50 3.64 -9.50 -8.44
N CYS A 51 3.56 -10.01 -7.20
CA CYS A 51 4.16 -11.26 -6.77
C CYS A 51 3.48 -11.74 -5.49
N ASP A 52 3.13 -13.01 -5.40
CA ASP A 52 2.51 -13.60 -4.20
C ASP A 52 3.53 -14.03 -3.15
N TYR A 53 4.80 -14.19 -3.52
CA TYR A 53 5.89 -14.67 -2.64
C TYR A 53 5.57 -16.02 -1.98
N VAL A 54 4.93 -16.91 -2.73
CA VAL A 54 4.67 -18.31 -2.38
C VAL A 54 4.89 -19.18 -3.63
N GLU A 55 5.35 -20.39 -3.43
CA GLU A 55 5.51 -21.34 -4.53
C GLU A 55 4.16 -21.60 -5.22
N GLY A 56 4.13 -21.54 -6.55
CA GLY A 56 2.92 -21.67 -7.35
C GLY A 56 1.94 -20.49 -7.21
N GLY A 57 2.39 -19.35 -6.71
CA GLY A 57 1.64 -18.09 -6.74
C GLY A 57 1.94 -17.26 -7.99
N ILE A 58 1.39 -16.05 -8.02
CA ILE A 58 1.70 -15.06 -9.07
C ILE A 58 3.17 -14.65 -8.95
N GLU A 59 3.87 -14.66 -10.09
CA GLU A 59 5.22 -14.12 -10.23
C GLU A 59 5.23 -12.92 -11.18
N LEU A 60 6.26 -12.09 -11.11
CA LEU A 60 6.35 -10.84 -11.86
C LEU A 60 6.16 -10.99 -13.38
N PRO A 61 6.70 -12.01 -14.07
CA PRO A 61 6.46 -12.18 -15.51
C PRO A 61 4.98 -12.36 -15.85
N GLU A 62 4.25 -13.14 -15.04
CA GLU A 62 2.81 -13.36 -15.21
C GLU A 62 2.03 -12.08 -14.86
N ALA A 63 2.41 -11.37 -13.78
CA ALA A 63 1.81 -10.11 -13.40
C ALA A 63 1.92 -9.02 -14.48
N ILE A 64 3.00 -9.02 -15.27
CA ILE A 64 3.16 -8.13 -16.42
C ILE A 64 2.11 -8.43 -17.50
N VAL A 65 1.82 -9.70 -17.76
CA VAL A 65 0.77 -10.08 -18.72
C VAL A 65 -0.61 -9.67 -18.18
N MET A 66 -0.88 -9.92 -16.89
CA MET A 66 -2.11 -9.50 -16.22
C MET A 66 -2.31 -7.99 -16.29
N ALA A 67 -1.25 -7.20 -16.09
CA ALA A 67 -1.29 -5.74 -16.17
C ALA A 67 -1.73 -5.25 -17.55
N LYS A 68 -1.22 -5.87 -18.62
CA LYS A 68 -1.62 -5.54 -20.00
C LYS A 68 -3.07 -5.92 -20.29
N MET A 69 -3.51 -7.09 -19.82
CA MET A 69 -4.93 -7.50 -19.93
C MET A 69 -5.87 -6.52 -19.23
N LEU A 70 -5.48 -6.01 -18.05
CA LEU A 70 -6.26 -5.00 -17.32
C LEU A 70 -6.27 -3.64 -18.03
N GLU A 71 -5.14 -3.22 -18.61
CA GLU A 71 -5.07 -2.01 -19.43
C GLU A 71 -5.97 -2.12 -20.67
N GLU A 72 -5.91 -3.25 -21.39
CA GLU A 72 -6.75 -3.54 -22.55
C GLU A 72 -8.25 -3.57 -22.20
N ALA A 73 -8.59 -4.00 -20.99
CA ALA A 73 -9.96 -3.98 -20.47
C ALA A 73 -10.44 -2.58 -20.03
N GLY A 74 -9.62 -1.55 -20.16
CA GLY A 74 -10.01 -0.16 -19.87
C GLY A 74 -9.90 0.23 -18.40
N VAL A 75 -8.99 -0.38 -17.66
CA VAL A 75 -8.57 0.13 -16.32
C VAL A 75 -7.74 1.40 -16.52
N ASP A 76 -8.01 2.43 -15.72
CA ASP A 76 -7.36 3.74 -15.86
C ASP A 76 -6.04 3.85 -15.09
N ALA A 77 -5.85 3.05 -14.03
CA ALA A 77 -4.59 3.01 -13.28
C ALA A 77 -4.41 1.67 -12.55
N LEU A 78 -3.16 1.26 -12.36
CA LEU A 78 -2.80 0.02 -11.67
C LEU A 78 -2.16 0.31 -10.31
N HIS A 79 -2.72 -0.26 -9.25
CA HIS A 79 -2.13 -0.21 -7.91
C HIS A 79 -1.38 -1.53 -7.65
N CYS A 80 -0.07 -1.48 -7.78
CA CYS A 80 0.81 -2.63 -7.60
C CYS A 80 0.99 -2.95 -6.12
N THR A 81 0.59 -4.16 -5.72
CA THR A 81 0.80 -4.70 -4.37
C THR A 81 1.48 -6.07 -4.45
N GLN A 82 1.69 -6.71 -3.33
CA GLN A 82 2.38 -8.01 -3.26
C GLN A 82 1.97 -8.80 -2.02
N GLY A 83 2.27 -10.09 -2.07
CA GLY A 83 2.04 -11.01 -0.98
C GLY A 83 0.58 -11.39 -0.78
N MET A 84 0.37 -12.46 -0.05
CA MET A 84 -0.92 -13.00 0.34
C MET A 84 -0.88 -13.50 1.79
N PHE A 85 -1.98 -13.99 2.33
CA PHE A 85 -2.00 -14.47 3.72
C PHE A 85 -0.97 -15.56 4.03
N ALA A 86 -0.59 -16.37 3.04
CA ALA A 86 0.47 -17.37 3.19
C ALA A 86 1.88 -16.73 3.24
N SER A 87 2.04 -15.50 2.75
CA SER A 87 3.28 -14.70 2.76
C SER A 87 3.09 -13.37 3.51
N LYS A 88 2.58 -13.41 4.73
CA LYS A 88 2.20 -12.20 5.52
C LYS A 88 3.27 -11.12 5.57
N GLN A 89 4.55 -11.51 5.62
CA GLN A 89 5.67 -10.55 5.65
C GLN A 89 5.79 -9.74 4.35
N ALA A 90 5.33 -10.29 3.22
CA ALA A 90 5.29 -9.56 1.96
C ALA A 90 4.12 -8.58 1.89
N ILE A 91 2.93 -8.94 2.42
CA ILE A 91 1.77 -8.04 2.45
C ILE A 91 2.08 -6.79 3.28
N ILE A 92 2.62 -6.98 4.49
CA ILE A 92 2.83 -5.91 5.47
C ILE A 92 4.26 -6.01 5.97
N ALA A 93 5.19 -5.60 5.12
CA ALA A 93 6.62 -5.72 5.37
C ALA A 93 7.02 -5.08 6.70
N PRO A 94 7.57 -5.86 7.66
CA PRO A 94 8.05 -5.37 8.95
C PRO A 94 9.37 -4.58 8.82
N GLY A 95 9.84 -4.02 9.93
CA GLY A 95 11.01 -3.16 9.99
C GLY A 95 12.32 -3.77 9.46
N PHE A 96 12.48 -5.08 9.55
CA PHE A 96 13.66 -5.78 9.04
C PHE A 96 13.64 -6.04 7.52
N ILE A 97 12.51 -5.86 6.84
CA ILE A 97 12.47 -5.83 5.38
C ILE A 97 12.91 -4.43 4.93
N PRO A 98 13.83 -4.28 3.98
CA PRO A 98 14.25 -2.97 3.50
C PRO A 98 13.10 -2.09 3.02
N VAL A 99 13.23 -0.79 3.16
CA VAL A 99 12.32 0.18 2.53
C VAL A 99 12.35 0.01 1.02
N MET A 100 11.21 0.25 0.35
CA MET A 100 11.09 0.12 -1.11
C MET A 100 11.49 -1.27 -1.66
N HIS A 101 11.46 -2.31 -0.83
CA HIS A 101 11.87 -3.67 -1.23
C HIS A 101 11.17 -4.16 -2.52
N TYR A 102 9.96 -3.69 -2.77
CA TYR A 102 9.13 -4.08 -3.92
C TYR A 102 9.14 -3.03 -5.06
N ALA A 103 10.03 -2.06 -5.01
CA ALA A 103 10.08 -0.97 -5.99
C ALA A 103 10.26 -1.46 -7.42
N GLU A 104 11.12 -2.46 -7.63
CA GLU A 104 11.40 -3.00 -8.97
C GLU A 104 10.18 -3.73 -9.58
N ASN A 105 9.30 -4.32 -8.77
CA ASN A 105 8.06 -4.92 -9.28
C ASN A 105 7.16 -3.83 -9.88
N ALA A 106 6.92 -2.74 -9.16
CA ALA A 106 6.14 -1.61 -9.67
C ALA A 106 6.79 -0.99 -10.92
N ALA A 107 8.12 -0.82 -10.90
CA ALA A 107 8.87 -0.30 -12.05
C ALA A 107 8.77 -1.20 -13.28
N ALA A 108 8.78 -2.52 -13.12
CA ALA A 108 8.60 -3.46 -14.22
C ALA A 108 7.18 -3.38 -14.81
N ILE A 109 6.16 -3.25 -13.97
CA ILE A 109 4.79 -3.01 -14.44
C ILE A 109 4.73 -1.67 -15.18
N LYS A 110 5.29 -0.58 -14.61
CA LYS A 110 5.31 0.75 -15.25
C LYS A 110 5.93 0.72 -16.65
N ARG A 111 7.01 -0.01 -16.83
CA ARG A 111 7.64 -0.17 -18.17
C ARG A 111 6.80 -0.97 -19.15
N SER A 112 5.80 -1.72 -18.69
CA SER A 112 5.02 -2.66 -19.52
C SER A 112 3.64 -2.14 -19.93
N VAL A 113 3.15 -1.07 -19.30
CA VAL A 113 1.85 -0.44 -19.55
C VAL A 113 2.00 1.07 -19.82
N LYS A 114 0.96 1.70 -20.39
CA LYS A 114 0.91 3.14 -20.65
C LYS A 114 0.12 3.91 -19.60
N ILE A 115 -0.77 3.22 -18.90
CA ILE A 115 -1.59 3.79 -17.82
C ILE A 115 -0.75 4.05 -16.56
N PRO A 116 -1.18 4.98 -15.69
CA PRO A 116 -0.52 5.27 -14.44
C PRO A 116 -0.35 4.06 -13.52
N VAL A 117 0.80 3.99 -12.84
CA VAL A 117 1.14 2.94 -11.88
C VAL A 117 1.36 3.53 -10.49
N LEU A 118 0.65 2.99 -9.51
CA LEU A 118 0.75 3.34 -8.11
C LEU A 118 1.62 2.28 -7.40
N ALA A 119 2.73 2.69 -6.80
CA ALA A 119 3.62 1.81 -6.05
C ALA A 119 3.33 1.84 -4.55
N VAL A 120 3.26 0.66 -3.91
CA VAL A 120 3.11 0.50 -2.46
C VAL A 120 4.16 -0.45 -1.90
N GLY A 121 4.65 -0.19 -0.69
CA GLY A 121 5.58 -1.08 0.01
C GLY A 121 6.66 -0.36 0.80
N ARG A 122 6.33 0.08 2.01
CA ARG A 122 7.24 0.79 2.93
C ARG A 122 7.87 2.07 2.35
N TYR A 123 7.10 2.83 1.61
CA TYR A 123 7.47 4.20 1.23
C TYR A 123 7.16 5.11 2.42
N ASN A 124 8.13 5.29 3.30
CA ASN A 124 8.05 6.13 4.50
C ASN A 124 9.13 7.23 4.51
N ASP A 125 9.92 7.31 3.46
CA ASP A 125 10.90 8.34 3.21
C ASP A 125 10.51 9.12 1.95
N ILE A 126 10.37 10.44 2.08
CA ILE A 126 9.91 11.29 0.97
C ILE A 126 10.95 11.44 -0.14
N TYR A 127 12.24 11.42 0.20
CA TYR A 127 13.31 11.57 -0.80
C TYR A 127 13.42 10.33 -1.67
N MET A 128 13.27 9.13 -1.06
CA MET A 128 13.18 7.88 -1.80
C MET A 128 11.92 7.81 -2.67
N SER A 129 10.79 8.31 -2.14
CA SER A 129 9.53 8.37 -2.88
C SER A 129 9.64 9.30 -4.07
N GLU A 130 10.24 10.48 -3.90
CA GLU A 130 10.50 11.44 -4.99
C GLU A 130 11.46 10.85 -6.04
N ALA A 131 12.49 10.13 -5.62
CA ALA A 131 13.40 9.46 -6.53
C ALA A 131 12.68 8.43 -7.42
N MET A 132 11.73 7.66 -6.86
CA MET A 132 10.90 6.73 -7.64
C MET A 132 10.10 7.41 -8.74
N LEU A 133 9.52 8.57 -8.44
CA LEU A 133 8.73 9.36 -9.40
C LEU A 133 9.64 10.00 -10.46
N ARG A 134 10.73 10.64 -10.04
CA ARG A 134 11.71 11.27 -10.93
C ARG A 134 12.36 10.27 -11.90
N ASP A 135 12.67 9.06 -11.39
CA ASP A 135 13.28 7.99 -12.18
C ASP A 135 12.25 7.20 -13.01
N GLU A 136 11.01 7.69 -13.09
CA GLU A 136 9.87 7.12 -13.85
C GLU A 136 9.57 5.66 -13.50
N LYS A 137 9.82 5.26 -12.24
CA LYS A 137 9.57 3.90 -11.74
C LYS A 137 8.12 3.71 -11.27
N ALA A 138 7.41 4.79 -11.01
CA ALA A 138 5.98 4.84 -10.70
C ALA A 138 5.44 6.24 -10.99
N ASP A 139 4.11 6.39 -11.10
CA ASP A 139 3.44 7.69 -11.24
C ASP A 139 2.94 8.22 -9.91
N PHE A 140 2.61 7.32 -8.98
CA PHE A 140 2.14 7.65 -7.63
C PHE A 140 2.78 6.75 -6.58
N ILE A 141 2.95 7.30 -5.38
CA ILE A 141 3.40 6.55 -4.21
C ILE A 141 2.25 6.42 -3.20
N VAL A 142 1.99 5.18 -2.76
CA VAL A 142 0.92 4.89 -1.81
C VAL A 142 1.51 4.64 -0.43
N MET A 143 1.06 5.43 0.54
CA MET A 143 1.54 5.43 1.91
C MET A 143 0.39 5.13 2.89
N ALA A 144 0.34 3.92 3.44
CA ALA A 144 -0.66 3.57 4.46
C ALA A 144 -0.10 3.78 5.88
N ARG A 145 0.88 2.96 6.30
CA ARG A 145 1.44 3.05 7.66
C ARG A 145 2.21 4.35 7.92
N ALA A 146 2.82 4.94 6.88
CA ALA A 146 3.44 6.26 7.00
C ALA A 146 2.39 7.33 7.37
N SER A 147 1.19 7.28 6.76
CA SER A 147 0.09 8.20 7.10
C SER A 147 -0.53 7.92 8.48
N LEU A 148 -0.46 6.69 8.99
CA LEU A 148 -0.84 6.40 10.38
C LEU A 148 0.17 7.02 11.37
N ALA A 149 1.45 6.97 11.05
CA ALA A 149 2.50 7.57 11.88
C ALA A 149 2.46 9.11 11.82
N ASP A 150 2.21 9.66 10.63
CA ASP A 150 2.11 11.10 10.41
C ASP A 150 1.08 11.43 9.32
N PRO A 151 -0.15 11.80 9.68
CA PRO A 151 -1.17 12.19 8.68
C PRO A 151 -0.80 13.47 7.93
N GLU A 152 0.04 14.34 8.52
CA GLU A 152 0.52 15.57 7.91
C GLU A 152 1.77 15.38 7.05
N LEU A 153 2.24 14.16 6.85
CA LEU A 153 3.44 13.86 6.07
C LEU A 153 3.45 14.56 4.70
N PRO A 154 2.39 14.49 3.87
CA PRO A 154 2.39 15.17 2.57
C PRO A 154 2.46 16.69 2.69
N ASN A 155 1.77 17.28 3.67
CA ASN A 155 1.76 18.72 3.92
C ASN A 155 3.13 19.21 4.42
N LYS A 156 3.76 18.46 5.34
CA LYS A 156 5.11 18.76 5.84
C LYS A 156 6.14 18.66 4.70
N ALA A 157 6.04 17.61 3.86
CA ALA A 157 6.90 17.46 2.69
C ALA A 157 6.77 18.63 1.73
N LYS A 158 5.53 19.03 1.38
CA LYS A 158 5.23 20.17 0.52
C LYS A 158 5.75 21.49 1.09
N ALA A 159 5.73 21.66 2.41
CA ALA A 159 6.24 22.85 3.09
C ALA A 159 7.76 22.85 3.32
N GLY A 160 8.49 21.80 2.89
CA GLY A 160 9.93 21.64 3.15
C GLY A 160 10.28 21.30 4.61
N LYS A 161 9.30 20.94 5.43
CA LYS A 161 9.44 20.62 6.86
C LYS A 161 9.69 19.14 7.10
N THR A 162 10.62 18.58 6.35
CA THR A 162 10.86 17.12 6.31
C THR A 162 11.36 16.55 7.62
N GLN A 163 12.11 17.33 8.40
CA GLN A 163 12.61 16.97 9.74
C GLN A 163 11.49 16.89 10.80
N GLU A 164 10.30 17.44 10.53
CA GLU A 164 9.14 17.35 11.41
C GLU A 164 8.30 16.09 11.17
N ILE A 165 8.63 15.29 10.14
CA ILE A 165 7.88 14.08 9.78
C ILE A 165 8.14 12.97 10.79
N ILE A 166 7.06 12.40 11.33
CA ILE A 166 7.11 11.20 12.17
C ILE A 166 7.15 9.96 11.27
N HIS A 167 8.29 9.30 11.22
CA HIS A 167 8.47 8.15 10.35
C HIS A 167 7.87 6.86 10.93
N CYS A 168 7.19 6.08 10.07
CA CYS A 168 6.78 4.72 10.40
C CYS A 168 8.01 3.81 10.53
N ILE A 169 8.22 3.22 11.69
CA ILE A 169 9.35 2.31 11.97
C ILE A 169 9.11 0.87 11.53
N GLY A 170 7.95 0.56 10.96
CA GLY A 170 7.62 -0.78 10.47
C GLY A 170 7.44 -1.85 11.56
N CYS A 171 7.13 -1.46 12.80
CA CYS A 171 6.99 -2.38 13.93
C CYS A 171 5.79 -3.33 13.83
N ASN A 172 4.76 -2.96 13.08
CA ASN A 172 3.49 -3.69 12.91
C ASN A 172 2.70 -3.96 14.21
N GLN A 173 3.04 -3.34 15.34
CA GLN A 173 2.42 -3.59 16.64
C GLN A 173 1.04 -2.95 16.74
N GLY A 174 0.97 -1.64 16.80
CA GLY A 174 -0.26 -0.89 17.04
C GLY A 174 -1.24 -0.88 15.85
N CYS A 175 -0.76 -1.03 14.64
CA CYS A 175 -1.61 -1.11 13.45
C CYS A 175 -2.04 -2.56 13.19
N THR A 176 -1.19 -3.37 12.59
CA THR A 176 -1.52 -4.73 12.14
C THR A 176 -1.72 -5.71 13.30
N GLY A 177 -0.92 -5.59 14.38
CA GLY A 177 -1.02 -6.46 15.54
C GLY A 177 -2.36 -6.29 16.26
N GLU A 178 -2.79 -5.06 16.48
CA GLU A 178 -4.07 -4.78 17.12
C GLU A 178 -5.27 -5.21 16.27
N THR A 179 -5.24 -4.93 14.97
CA THR A 179 -6.34 -5.36 14.07
C THR A 179 -6.43 -6.88 13.94
N ALA A 180 -5.31 -7.59 14.04
CA ALA A 180 -5.29 -9.06 13.98
C ALA A 180 -6.05 -9.72 15.16
N VAL A 181 -6.20 -9.02 16.27
CA VAL A 181 -6.94 -9.49 17.46
C VAL A 181 -8.26 -8.74 17.66
N GLY A 182 -8.71 -7.97 16.65
CA GLY A 182 -9.99 -7.26 16.67
C GLY A 182 -9.98 -5.95 17.46
N ASN A 183 -8.82 -5.47 17.87
CA ASN A 183 -8.69 -4.20 18.57
C ASN A 183 -8.65 -3.00 17.62
N ARG A 184 -8.84 -1.80 18.19
CA ARG A 184 -8.71 -0.52 17.48
C ARG A 184 -7.26 -0.29 17.05
N VAL A 185 -7.08 0.17 15.81
CA VAL A 185 -5.78 0.61 15.29
C VAL A 185 -5.19 1.72 16.17
N ASN A 186 -3.91 1.61 16.45
CA ASN A 186 -3.10 2.66 17.04
C ASN A 186 -1.69 2.66 16.42
N CYS A 187 -0.86 3.62 16.77
CA CYS A 187 0.53 3.68 16.33
C CYS A 187 1.44 4.02 17.51
N ILE A 188 2.52 3.26 17.69
CA ILE A 188 3.45 3.51 18.80
C ILE A 188 4.27 4.80 18.61
N ALA A 189 4.37 5.29 17.35
CA ALA A 189 5.03 6.56 17.04
C ALA A 189 4.05 7.75 17.04
N ASN A 190 2.72 7.49 17.01
CA ASN A 190 1.70 8.53 16.98
C ASN A 190 0.52 8.13 17.89
N PRO A 191 0.45 8.66 19.12
CA PRO A 191 -0.61 8.32 20.07
C PRO A 191 -2.00 8.79 19.62
N HIS A 192 -2.09 9.70 18.66
CA HIS A 192 -3.36 10.25 18.15
C HIS A 192 -4.00 9.38 17.07
N THR A 193 -3.28 8.40 16.52
CA THR A 193 -3.80 7.53 15.46
C THR A 193 -5.14 6.90 15.83
N CYS A 194 -6.16 7.15 14.99
CA CYS A 194 -7.56 6.75 15.20
C CYS A 194 -8.20 7.29 16.50
N ARG A 195 -7.65 8.38 17.04
CA ARG A 195 -8.15 9.09 18.23
C ARG A 195 -8.16 10.60 18.03
N GLU A 196 -8.17 11.07 16.79
CA GLU A 196 -8.04 12.47 16.41
C GLU A 196 -9.18 13.33 16.99
N THR A 197 -10.34 12.73 17.23
CA THR A 197 -11.49 13.40 17.86
C THR A 197 -11.50 13.32 19.40
N GLU A 198 -10.62 12.51 19.98
CA GLU A 198 -10.54 12.34 21.45
C GLU A 198 -9.52 13.28 22.09
N TYR A 199 -8.55 13.78 21.33
CA TYR A 199 -7.48 14.63 21.81
C TYR A 199 -7.59 16.03 21.18
N ASP A 200 -7.68 17.02 22.04
CA ASP A 200 -7.53 18.43 21.66
C ASP A 200 -6.04 18.79 21.64
N LEU A 201 -5.51 19.06 20.44
CA LEU A 201 -4.13 19.50 20.21
C LEU A 201 -4.01 21.02 20.09
N SER A 202 -5.06 21.76 20.39
CA SER A 202 -4.99 23.21 20.39
C SER A 202 -3.97 23.73 21.40
N ILE A 203 -3.33 24.84 21.06
CA ILE A 203 -2.42 25.52 21.98
C ILE A 203 -3.21 25.98 23.19
N VAL A 204 -2.82 25.52 24.39
CA VAL A 204 -3.46 25.95 25.64
C VAL A 204 -3.25 27.45 25.86
N ALA A 205 -4.31 28.15 26.23
CA ALA A 205 -4.25 29.60 26.48
C ALA A 205 -3.30 29.95 27.65
N GLU A 206 -3.26 29.06 28.66
CA GLU A 206 -2.39 29.22 29.82
C GLU A 206 -1.42 28.02 29.93
N PRO A 207 -0.13 28.22 29.58
CA PRO A 207 0.89 27.16 29.70
C PRO A 207 1.07 26.70 31.15
N LYS A 208 1.03 25.41 31.40
CA LYS A 208 1.30 24.80 32.70
C LYS A 208 2.78 24.47 32.84
N LYS A 209 3.31 24.61 34.06
CA LYS A 209 4.62 24.06 34.40
C LYS A 209 4.47 22.59 34.68
N VAL A 210 5.19 21.75 33.95
CA VAL A 210 5.18 20.29 34.11
C VAL A 210 6.54 19.85 34.62
N PHE A 211 6.54 19.06 35.70
CA PHE A 211 7.76 18.41 36.21
C PHE A 211 7.77 16.97 35.71
N VAL A 212 8.80 16.58 34.98
CA VAL A 212 9.01 15.21 34.49
C VAL A 212 10.08 14.54 35.36
N ALA A 213 9.69 13.54 36.15
CA ALA A 213 10.60 12.77 36.99
C ALA A 213 11.15 11.58 36.20
N GLY A 214 12.32 11.78 35.62
CA GLY A 214 13.06 10.76 34.86
C GLY A 214 13.40 11.21 33.43
N ALA A 215 14.61 10.90 32.99
CA ALA A 215 15.14 11.20 31.67
C ALA A 215 15.34 9.93 30.83
N GLY A 216 14.47 8.95 30.98
CA GLY A 216 14.39 7.77 30.11
C GLY A 216 13.60 8.08 28.83
N VAL A 217 13.44 7.07 27.97
CA VAL A 217 12.72 7.18 26.68
C VAL A 217 11.34 7.81 26.81
N ALA A 218 10.64 7.57 27.93
CA ALA A 218 9.31 8.13 28.18
C ALA A 218 9.33 9.55 28.81
N GLY A 219 10.49 10.01 29.30
CA GLY A 219 10.64 11.32 29.94
C GLY A 219 11.34 12.36 29.05
N LEU A 220 11.82 11.94 27.90
CA LEU A 220 12.42 12.80 26.88
C LEU A 220 11.37 13.14 25.83
#